data_825da3158e30301c061ba47ee9d6eac5
#
_entry.id   825da3158e30301c061ba47ee9d6eac5
#
_cell.length_a   1.000
_cell.length_b   1.000
_cell.length_c   1.000
_cell.angle_alpha   90.00
_cell.angle_beta   90.00
_cell.angle_gamma   90.00
#
_symmetry.space_group_name_H-M   'P 1'
#
loop_
_entity.id
_entity.type
_entity.pdbx_description
1 polymer ?
#
loop_
_entity_poly.entity_id
_entity_poly.type
_entity_poly.pdbx_seq_one_letter_code
_entity_poly.pdbx_strand_id
1 'polypeptide(L)'
;MCGAPQTPDADRELVLTRLIDAPREKVFRCWTDPALLKQWFAPLPWTISHVEMDLRSGGTSLIVMKSPEGQEYPNPGVVLEVVKNEKVVFTDAYTKAWEPSAKPFMTAIMTFADEGGKTRYTARALHWTAADRKTHEDMGFHQGWGQCADQLAALAAKI
;
A
#
# COMPACT_ATOMS: atom_id res chain seq x y z
N MET A 1 -27.18 6.79 19.66
CA MET A 1 -26.27 7.96 19.62
C MET A 1 -25.27 7.77 18.50
N CYS A 2 -25.29 8.67 17.54
CA CYS A 2 -24.25 8.69 16.52
C CYS A 2 -22.99 9.25 17.14
N GLY A 3 -22.00 8.40 17.43
CA GLY A 3 -20.68 8.85 17.77
C GLY A 3 -20.06 9.62 16.59
N ALA A 4 -19.30 10.67 16.84
CA ALA A 4 -18.52 11.31 15.81
C ALA A 4 -17.62 10.26 15.13
N PRO A 5 -17.36 10.34 13.81
CA PRO A 5 -16.45 9.41 13.16
C PRO A 5 -15.10 9.50 13.88
N GLN A 6 -14.69 8.38 14.46
CA GLN A 6 -13.40 8.32 15.13
C GLN A 6 -12.32 8.30 14.03
N THR A 7 -11.57 9.39 13.94
CA THR A 7 -10.29 9.34 13.21
C THR A 7 -9.40 8.33 13.95
N PRO A 8 -8.65 7.48 13.22
CA PRO A 8 -7.69 6.61 13.87
C PRO A 8 -6.76 7.44 14.76
N ASP A 9 -6.55 6.98 15.98
CA ASP A 9 -5.60 7.64 16.87
C ASP A 9 -4.20 7.60 16.25
N ALA A 10 -3.42 8.67 16.44
CA ALA A 10 -2.03 8.73 15.98
C ALA A 10 -1.22 7.52 16.44
N ASP A 11 -1.58 6.92 17.57
CA ASP A 11 -0.93 5.72 18.11
C ASP A 11 -1.15 4.45 17.28
N ARG A 12 -2.11 4.44 16.37
CA ARG A 12 -2.45 3.30 15.52
C ARG A 12 -2.05 3.50 14.05
N GLU A 13 -1.44 4.62 13.73
CA GLU A 13 -1.13 4.99 12.34
C GLU A 13 0.37 5.16 12.13
N LEU A 14 0.86 4.65 10.98
CA LEU A 14 2.18 4.96 10.43
C LEU A 14 1.99 5.68 9.12
N VAL A 15 2.78 6.72 8.87
CA VAL A 15 2.68 7.57 7.67
C VAL A 15 4.03 7.73 7.01
N LEU A 16 4.05 7.56 5.69
CA LEU A 16 5.18 7.87 4.83
C LEU A 16 4.73 8.89 3.79
N THR A 17 5.48 9.96 3.62
CA THR A 17 5.23 10.97 2.60
C THR A 17 6.50 11.19 1.76
N ARG A 18 6.32 11.27 0.44
CA ARG A 18 7.39 11.59 -0.53
C ARG A 18 6.87 12.53 -1.61
N LEU A 19 7.71 13.47 -2.01
CA LEU A 19 7.46 14.24 -3.24
C LEU A 19 8.16 13.52 -4.39
N ILE A 20 7.37 12.95 -5.30
CA ILE A 20 7.88 12.19 -6.44
C ILE A 20 7.91 13.09 -7.68
N ASP A 21 9.06 13.14 -8.35
CA ASP A 21 9.24 13.95 -9.57
C ASP A 21 8.68 13.23 -10.80
N ALA A 22 7.37 13.05 -10.80
CA ALA A 22 6.59 12.49 -11.90
C ALA A 22 5.13 12.89 -11.75
N PRO A 23 4.35 12.98 -12.85
CA PRO A 23 2.92 13.27 -12.77
C PRO A 23 2.17 12.18 -12.03
N ARG A 24 1.12 12.55 -11.30
CA ARG A 24 0.35 11.58 -10.49
C ARG A 24 -0.28 10.46 -11.31
N GLU A 25 -0.59 10.70 -12.57
CA GLU A 25 -1.10 9.67 -13.48
C GLU A 25 -0.11 8.52 -13.65
N LYS A 26 1.17 8.82 -13.73
CA LYS A 26 2.23 7.82 -13.83
C LYS A 26 2.45 7.09 -12.50
N VAL A 27 2.46 7.80 -11.38
CA VAL A 27 2.60 7.20 -10.06
C VAL A 27 1.41 6.30 -9.73
N PHE A 28 0.20 6.76 -10.01
CA PHE A 28 -1.02 5.96 -9.88
C PHE A 28 -0.98 4.71 -10.75
N ARG A 29 -0.51 4.84 -11.98
CA ARG A 29 -0.37 3.71 -12.90
C ARG A 29 0.60 2.66 -12.37
N CYS A 30 1.70 3.07 -11.75
CA CYS A 30 2.65 2.13 -11.11
C CYS A 30 1.99 1.32 -10.00
N TRP A 31 0.99 1.87 -9.32
CA TRP A 31 0.21 1.19 -8.28
C TRP A 31 -0.87 0.26 -8.86
N THR A 32 -1.46 0.61 -9.98
CA THR A 32 -2.67 -0.03 -10.50
C THR A 32 -2.44 -0.98 -11.67
N ASP A 33 -1.28 -0.93 -12.30
CA ASP A 33 -0.87 -1.88 -13.33
C ASP A 33 -0.07 -3.01 -12.67
N PRO A 34 -0.56 -4.27 -12.67
CA PRO A 34 0.15 -5.39 -12.03
C PRO A 34 1.58 -5.58 -12.51
N ALA A 35 1.84 -5.37 -13.80
CA ALA A 35 3.19 -5.51 -14.37
C ALA A 35 4.14 -4.44 -13.82
N LEU A 36 3.64 -3.24 -13.59
CA LEU A 36 4.43 -2.15 -13.00
C LEU A 36 4.58 -2.33 -11.49
N LEU A 37 3.51 -2.72 -10.79
CA LEU A 37 3.56 -2.95 -9.34
C LEU A 37 4.62 -3.98 -8.95
N LYS A 38 4.78 -5.02 -9.74
CA LYS A 38 5.80 -6.06 -9.51
C LYS A 38 7.22 -5.53 -9.49
N GLN A 39 7.48 -4.39 -10.11
CA GLN A 39 8.84 -3.86 -10.27
C GLN A 39 9.32 -3.05 -9.07
N TRP A 40 8.44 -2.64 -8.14
CA TRP A 40 8.84 -1.73 -7.07
C TRP A 40 8.26 -2.05 -5.68
N PHE A 41 7.21 -2.86 -5.58
CA PHE A 41 6.41 -3.00 -4.35
C PHE A 41 7.12 -3.80 -3.24
N ALA A 42 8.28 -4.35 -3.48
CA ALA A 42 9.06 -5.02 -2.43
C ALA A 42 10.45 -4.37 -2.33
N PRO A 43 10.97 -4.15 -1.11
CA PRO A 43 12.32 -3.59 -0.96
C PRO A 43 13.35 -4.62 -1.41
N LEU A 44 14.16 -4.27 -2.42
CA LEU A 44 15.23 -5.15 -2.90
C LEU A 44 16.16 -5.57 -1.75
N PRO A 45 16.62 -6.82 -1.70
CA PRO A 45 16.56 -7.87 -2.72
C PRO A 45 15.26 -8.70 -2.74
N TRP A 46 14.25 -8.35 -1.95
CA TRP A 46 12.91 -8.95 -2.05
C TRP A 46 12.28 -8.58 -3.39
N THR A 47 11.45 -9.48 -3.91
CA THR A 47 10.74 -9.27 -5.17
C THR A 47 9.26 -9.62 -5.02
N ILE A 48 8.47 -9.32 -6.06
CA ILE A 48 7.07 -9.70 -6.15
C ILE A 48 6.95 -10.79 -7.21
N SER A 49 6.50 -11.98 -6.82
CA SER A 49 6.36 -13.11 -7.74
C SER A 49 5.00 -13.13 -8.44
N HIS A 50 3.95 -12.59 -7.81
CA HIS A 50 2.59 -12.61 -8.35
C HIS A 50 1.76 -11.44 -7.86
N VAL A 51 0.94 -10.86 -8.75
CA VAL A 51 -0.03 -9.81 -8.43
C VAL A 51 -1.35 -10.11 -9.12
N GLU A 52 -2.42 -10.15 -8.36
CA GLU A 52 -3.80 -10.12 -8.83
C GLU A 52 -4.51 -8.98 -8.12
N MET A 53 -5.13 -8.08 -8.86
CA MET A 53 -5.80 -6.94 -8.27
C MET A 53 -7.03 -6.56 -9.10
N ASP A 54 -8.20 -6.72 -8.51
CA ASP A 54 -9.47 -6.29 -9.07
C ASP A 54 -9.78 -4.89 -8.52
N LEU A 55 -9.51 -3.86 -9.31
CA LEU A 55 -9.50 -2.46 -8.87
C LEU A 55 -10.92 -1.87 -8.83
N ARG A 56 -11.68 -2.32 -7.87
CA ARG A 56 -13.02 -1.82 -7.55
C ARG A 56 -13.28 -2.08 -6.07
N SER A 57 -14.20 -1.35 -5.48
CA SER A 57 -14.61 -1.59 -4.09
C SER A 57 -15.13 -3.03 -3.94
N GLY A 58 -14.56 -3.78 -3.03
CA GLY A 58 -14.85 -5.19 -2.83
C GLY A 58 -14.06 -6.15 -3.72
N GLY A 59 -13.22 -5.65 -4.61
CA GLY A 59 -12.35 -6.47 -5.45
C GLY A 59 -11.27 -7.19 -4.67
N THR A 60 -10.88 -8.38 -5.11
CA THR A 60 -9.80 -9.16 -4.47
C THR A 60 -8.44 -8.56 -4.81
N SER A 61 -7.52 -8.61 -3.85
CA SER A 61 -6.12 -8.26 -4.01
C SER A 61 -5.26 -9.40 -3.50
N LEU A 62 -4.32 -9.87 -4.33
CA LEU A 62 -3.31 -10.84 -3.91
C LEU A 62 -1.95 -10.38 -4.40
N ILE A 63 -1.07 -10.10 -3.47
CA ILE A 63 0.32 -9.74 -3.76
C ILE A 63 1.21 -10.76 -3.07
N VAL A 64 2.03 -11.46 -3.83
CA VAL A 64 2.95 -12.48 -3.30
C VAL A 64 4.36 -11.90 -3.28
N MET A 65 4.90 -11.73 -2.10
CA MET A 65 6.29 -11.31 -1.90
C MET A 65 7.19 -12.53 -1.88
N LYS A 66 8.38 -12.39 -2.48
CA LYS A 66 9.36 -13.46 -2.54
C LYS A 66 10.67 -13.01 -1.92
N SER A 67 11.14 -13.79 -0.95
CA SER A 67 12.43 -13.51 -0.29
C SER A 67 13.62 -13.82 -1.20
N PRO A 68 14.82 -13.31 -0.88
CA PRO A 68 16.05 -13.66 -1.61
C PRO A 68 16.32 -15.17 -1.64
N GLU A 69 15.88 -15.91 -0.63
CA GLU A 69 16.02 -17.37 -0.54
C GLU A 69 14.96 -18.12 -1.37
N GLY A 70 14.03 -17.41 -1.98
CA GLY A 70 12.99 -18.02 -2.81
C GLY A 70 11.69 -18.37 -2.09
N GLN A 71 11.57 -18.03 -0.80
CA GLN A 71 10.34 -18.27 -0.04
C GLN A 71 9.26 -17.26 -0.44
N GLU A 72 8.05 -17.74 -0.67
CA GLU A 72 6.92 -16.91 -1.04
C GLU A 72 6.02 -16.61 0.16
N TYR A 73 5.55 -15.36 0.23
CA TYR A 73 4.65 -14.88 1.29
C TYR A 73 3.42 -14.24 0.63
N PRO A 74 2.30 -14.99 0.52
CA PRO A 74 1.07 -14.44 -0.03
C PRO A 74 0.43 -13.43 0.92
N ASN A 75 -0.01 -12.31 0.36
CA ASN A 75 -0.72 -11.26 1.08
C ASN A 75 -2.09 -11.05 0.41
N PRO A 76 -3.10 -11.85 0.80
CA PRO A 76 -4.46 -11.67 0.30
C PRO A 76 -5.16 -10.52 0.99
N GLY A 77 -6.04 -9.86 0.29
CA GLY A 77 -6.80 -8.74 0.82
C GLY A 77 -7.93 -8.30 -0.10
N VAL A 78 -8.52 -7.18 0.24
CA VAL A 78 -9.65 -6.59 -0.48
C VAL A 78 -9.38 -5.12 -0.77
N VAL A 79 -9.67 -4.69 -1.99
CA VAL A 79 -9.69 -3.29 -2.37
C VAL A 79 -10.95 -2.65 -1.80
N LEU A 80 -10.80 -1.56 -1.05
CA LEU A 80 -11.94 -0.86 -0.44
C LEU A 80 -12.39 0.33 -1.28
N GLU A 81 -11.45 1.08 -1.85
CA GLU A 81 -11.75 2.29 -2.60
C GLU A 81 -10.69 2.56 -3.65
N VAL A 82 -11.10 2.98 -4.83
CA VAL A 82 -10.20 3.45 -5.88
C VAL A 82 -10.79 4.74 -6.46
N VAL A 83 -10.00 5.81 -6.41
CA VAL A 83 -10.33 7.08 -7.09
C VAL A 83 -9.21 7.35 -8.07
N LYS A 84 -9.54 7.36 -9.35
CA LYS A 84 -8.57 7.47 -10.44
C LYS A 84 -7.60 8.64 -10.24
N ASN A 85 -6.30 8.33 -10.28
CA ASN A 85 -5.20 9.28 -10.12
C ASN A 85 -5.11 9.96 -8.74
N GLU A 86 -5.98 9.59 -7.79
CA GLU A 86 -6.05 10.28 -6.50
C GLU A 86 -5.83 9.36 -5.29
N LYS A 87 -6.39 8.12 -5.32
CA LYS A 87 -6.45 7.32 -4.10
C LYS A 87 -6.62 5.83 -4.38
N VAL A 88 -5.93 5.00 -3.60
CA VAL A 88 -6.16 3.56 -3.50
C VAL A 88 -6.22 3.18 -2.04
N VAL A 89 -7.23 2.42 -1.64
CA VAL A 89 -7.37 1.89 -0.28
C VAL A 89 -7.54 0.38 -0.34
N PHE A 90 -6.76 -0.34 0.41
CA PHE A 90 -6.93 -1.79 0.55
C PHE A 90 -6.69 -2.26 1.99
N THR A 91 -7.17 -3.46 2.31
CA THR A 91 -7.06 -4.01 3.66
C THR A 91 -6.81 -5.52 3.62
N ASP A 92 -6.12 -6.02 4.61
CA ASP A 92 -5.98 -7.45 4.86
C ASP A 92 -6.98 -7.97 5.92
N ALA A 93 -7.94 -7.13 6.34
CA ALA A 93 -9.00 -7.53 7.25
C ALA A 93 -9.93 -8.60 6.67
N TYR A 94 -9.97 -8.69 5.34
CA TYR A 94 -10.72 -9.71 4.59
C TYR A 94 -9.79 -10.37 3.58
N THR A 95 -9.92 -11.68 3.39
CA THR A 95 -9.14 -12.42 2.38
C THR A 95 -9.72 -12.30 0.99
N LYS A 96 -11.03 -12.15 0.92
CA LYS A 96 -11.82 -11.80 -0.26
C LYS A 96 -13.08 -11.08 0.23
N ALA A 97 -13.87 -10.52 -0.67
CA ALA A 97 -15.01 -9.70 -0.29
C ALA A 97 -15.85 -10.39 0.78
N TRP A 98 -15.83 -9.79 1.93
CA TRP A 98 -16.57 -9.98 3.17
C TRP A 98 -16.26 -11.29 3.90
N GLU A 99 -15.19 -11.99 3.55
CA GLU A 99 -14.66 -13.12 4.31
C GLU A 99 -13.54 -12.66 5.25
N PRO A 100 -13.79 -12.61 6.58
CA PRO A 100 -12.81 -12.11 7.53
C PRO A 100 -11.50 -12.88 7.51
N SER A 101 -10.40 -12.16 7.59
CA SER A 101 -9.07 -12.74 7.75
C SER A 101 -8.88 -13.24 9.17
N ALA A 102 -8.10 -14.32 9.33
CA ALA A 102 -7.75 -14.84 10.64
C ALA A 102 -6.83 -13.88 11.43
N LYS A 103 -6.01 -13.11 10.75
CA LYS A 103 -5.05 -12.17 11.36
C LYS A 103 -5.01 -10.85 10.60
N PRO A 104 -6.00 -9.97 10.81
CA PRO A 104 -5.96 -8.66 10.21
C PRO A 104 -4.78 -7.86 10.78
N PHE A 105 -4.05 -7.17 9.92
CA PHE A 105 -2.86 -6.43 10.30
C PHE A 105 -2.99 -4.93 10.04
N MET A 106 -3.36 -4.53 8.82
CA MET A 106 -3.45 -3.12 8.46
C MET A 106 -4.48 -2.83 7.39
N THR A 107 -4.92 -1.57 7.35
CA THR A 107 -5.58 -0.96 6.21
C THR A 107 -4.65 0.10 5.66
N ALA A 108 -4.37 0.06 4.37
CA ALA A 108 -3.46 1.00 3.73
C ALA A 108 -4.22 1.99 2.85
N ILE A 109 -3.90 3.28 3.01
CA ILE A 109 -4.49 4.37 2.23
C ILE A 109 -3.36 5.09 1.51
N MET A 110 -3.32 4.99 0.19
CA MET A 110 -2.37 5.72 -0.64
C MET A 110 -3.08 6.87 -1.34
N THR A 111 -2.51 8.07 -1.23
CA THR A 111 -3.01 9.25 -1.92
C THR A 111 -1.94 9.83 -2.84
N PHE A 112 -2.40 10.40 -3.96
CA PHE A 112 -1.57 10.92 -5.04
C PHE A 112 -2.03 12.33 -5.34
N ALA A 113 -1.43 13.32 -4.67
CA ALA A 113 -1.80 14.72 -4.86
C ALA A 113 -0.88 15.39 -5.88
N ASP A 114 -1.46 16.18 -6.77
CA ASP A 114 -0.68 16.97 -7.72
C ASP A 114 -0.06 18.20 -7.02
N GLU A 115 1.25 18.35 -7.16
CA GLU A 115 1.98 19.52 -6.67
C GLU A 115 2.88 20.06 -7.78
N GLY A 116 2.33 20.91 -8.62
CA GLY A 116 3.11 21.56 -9.69
C GLY A 116 3.66 20.58 -10.73
N GLY A 117 2.91 19.54 -11.07
CA GLY A 117 3.33 18.51 -12.01
C GLY A 117 4.12 17.37 -11.37
N LYS A 118 4.43 17.46 -10.08
CA LYS A 118 4.98 16.38 -9.26
C LYS A 118 3.88 15.73 -8.44
N THR A 119 4.18 14.63 -7.78
CA THR A 119 3.21 13.91 -6.95
C THR A 119 3.60 13.95 -5.49
N ARG A 120 2.72 14.48 -4.64
CA ARG A 120 2.79 14.25 -3.20
C ARG A 120 2.18 12.87 -2.93
N TYR A 121 3.04 11.88 -2.75
CA TYR A 121 2.67 10.51 -2.45
C TYR A 121 2.63 10.32 -0.93
N THR A 122 1.48 9.92 -0.42
CA THR A 122 1.32 9.64 1.01
C THR A 122 0.78 8.23 1.19
N ALA A 123 1.51 7.41 1.92
CA ALA A 123 1.09 6.06 2.29
C ALA A 123 0.80 6.04 3.80
N ARG A 124 -0.44 5.70 4.16
CA ARG A 124 -0.89 5.59 5.55
C ARG A 124 -1.23 4.14 5.85
N ALA A 125 -0.64 3.60 6.90
CA ALA A 125 -0.96 2.27 7.39
C ALA A 125 -1.71 2.41 8.73
N LEU A 126 -2.97 1.98 8.75
CA LEU A 126 -3.83 2.01 9.93
C LEU A 126 -3.84 0.63 10.58
N HIS A 127 -3.65 0.57 11.91
CA HIS A 127 -3.59 -0.67 12.67
C HIS A 127 -4.76 -0.75 13.65
N TRP A 128 -5.09 -1.97 14.10
CA TRP A 128 -6.18 -2.20 15.06
C TRP A 128 -5.82 -1.75 16.47
N THR A 129 -4.53 -1.84 16.83
CA THR A 129 -4.05 -1.47 18.16
C THR A 129 -2.72 -0.71 18.04
N ALA A 130 -2.38 0.01 19.11
CA ALA A 130 -1.07 0.65 19.20
C ALA A 130 0.06 -0.39 19.21
N ALA A 131 -0.19 -1.58 19.77
CA ALA A 131 0.78 -2.68 19.78
C ALA A 131 1.06 -3.18 18.35
N ASP A 132 0.04 -3.33 17.52
CA ASP A 132 0.20 -3.72 16.11
C ASP A 132 0.98 -2.67 15.32
N ARG A 133 0.67 -1.40 15.55
CA ARG A 133 1.40 -0.29 14.94
C ARG A 133 2.89 -0.34 15.31
N LYS A 134 3.18 -0.55 16.59
CA LYS A 134 4.57 -0.65 17.07
C LYS A 134 5.28 -1.86 16.45
N THR A 135 4.63 -3.01 16.37
CA THR A 135 5.16 -4.19 15.71
C THR A 135 5.55 -3.89 14.26
N HIS A 136 4.68 -3.21 13.51
CA HIS A 136 4.96 -2.84 12.12
C HIS A 136 6.13 -1.85 12.02
N GLU A 137 6.19 -0.89 12.93
CA GLU A 137 7.32 0.06 12.99
C GLU A 137 8.63 -0.66 13.29
N ASP A 138 8.65 -1.57 14.26
CA ASP A 138 9.83 -2.36 14.63
C ASP A 138 10.26 -3.33 13.54
N MET A 139 9.35 -3.77 12.67
CA MET A 139 9.64 -4.57 11.48
C MET A 139 10.32 -3.75 10.37
N GLY A 140 10.47 -2.44 10.55
CA GLY A 140 11.14 -1.57 9.60
C GLY A 140 10.20 -0.87 8.61
N PHE A 141 9.01 -0.45 9.05
CA PHE A 141 8.05 0.26 8.20
C PHE A 141 8.70 1.43 7.45
N HIS A 142 9.37 2.34 8.18
CA HIS A 142 9.93 3.55 7.56
C HIS A 142 11.01 3.22 6.53
N GLN A 143 11.88 2.27 6.83
CA GLN A 143 12.95 1.84 5.93
C GLN A 143 12.38 1.09 4.73
N GLY A 144 11.51 0.11 4.96
CA GLY A 144 10.94 -0.73 3.90
C GLY A 144 10.02 0.03 2.96
N TRP A 145 9.05 0.75 3.50
CA TRP A 145 8.12 1.55 2.70
C TRP A 145 8.84 2.73 2.05
N GLY A 146 9.84 3.32 2.73
CA GLY A 146 10.68 4.37 2.16
C GLY A 146 11.48 3.89 0.96
N GLN A 147 12.11 2.72 1.06
CA GLN A 147 12.83 2.11 -0.05
C GLN A 147 11.90 1.80 -1.23
N CYS A 148 10.72 1.25 -0.95
CA CYS A 148 9.72 1.00 -1.98
C CYS A 148 9.27 2.31 -2.65
N ALA A 149 9.07 3.38 -1.89
CA ALA A 149 8.73 4.68 -2.44
C ALA A 149 9.83 5.24 -3.35
N ASP A 150 11.09 5.02 -2.99
CA ASP A 150 12.22 5.43 -3.83
C ASP A 150 12.26 4.59 -5.14
N GLN A 151 11.96 3.30 -5.05
CA GLN A 151 11.84 2.43 -6.23
C GLN A 151 10.66 2.83 -7.13
N LEU A 152 9.54 3.19 -6.50
CA LEU A 152 8.37 3.72 -7.21
C LEU A 152 8.71 5.01 -7.96
N ALA A 153 9.41 5.93 -7.30
CA ALA A 153 9.82 7.19 -7.91
C ALA A 153 10.73 6.96 -9.12
N ALA A 154 11.69 6.05 -9.00
CA ALA A 154 12.59 5.71 -10.09
C ALA A 154 11.85 5.10 -11.29
N LEU A 155 10.87 4.23 -11.04
CA LEU A 155 10.07 3.64 -12.11
C LEU A 155 9.16 4.67 -12.78
N ALA A 156 8.48 5.50 -12.00
CA ALA A 156 7.58 6.54 -12.52
C ALA A 156 8.33 7.54 -13.43
N ALA A 157 9.60 7.78 -13.16
CA ALA A 157 10.44 8.65 -13.99
C ALA A 157 10.79 8.03 -15.35
N LYS A 158 10.66 6.71 -15.51
CA LYS A 158 11.05 5.98 -16.72
C LYS A 158 9.89 5.67 -17.66
N ILE A 159 8.66 5.73 -17.20
CA ILE A 159 7.48 5.35 -18.00
C ILE A 159 6.80 6.53 -18.67
#